data_7db607a74fa954a4d6a43bef525d6382
#
_entry.id   7db607a74fa954a4d6a43bef525d6382
#
_cell.length_a   1.000
_cell.length_b   1.000
_cell.length_c   1.000
_cell.angle_alpha   90.00
_cell.angle_beta   90.00
_cell.angle_gamma   90.00
#
_symmetry.space_group_name_H-M   'P 1'
#
loop_
_entity.id
_entity.type
_entity.pdbx_description
1 polymer ?
#
loop_
_entity_poly.entity_id
_entity_poly.type
_entity_poly.pdbx_seq_one_letter_code
_entity_poly.pdbx_strand_id
1 'polypeptide(L)'
;MMRLRFLSLSFLLTLLSVQAQKVMYHGTKHYDAKVRQFQREGRLPDGAIIMLGDSHSEYGEDWNRFFPDVAKIVNRGIIGDDSRGILNRLNQVLPYKPSKIFFECGTNDLSHGWTVDRTFQGIVRVIETIRRNNPDTRIYVQSLLPLNERVGVWKLLKGKEDMIIQLNHRLEDYCIRHSLTFIDLYTPLLGDRPKTMREHCCRDGLHLTAKGYEVWADAIRAYINE
;
A
#
# COMPACT_ATOMS: atom_id res chain seq x y z
N MET A 1 -67.52 14.12 -33.07
CA MET A 1 -66.88 13.11 -32.19
C MET A 1 -65.44 12.88 -32.64
N MET A 2 -64.47 13.48 -31.95
CA MET A 2 -63.03 13.45 -32.29
C MET A 2 -62.37 12.50 -31.34
N ARG A 3 -61.87 11.39 -31.84
CA ARG A 3 -61.14 10.39 -31.03
C ARG A 3 -59.68 10.80 -30.89
N LEU A 4 -59.27 11.19 -29.66
CA LEU A 4 -57.92 11.47 -29.28
C LEU A 4 -57.16 10.13 -29.18
N ARG A 5 -56.11 9.94 -30.00
CA ARG A 5 -55.19 8.81 -29.88
C ARG A 5 -54.03 9.23 -28.96
N PHE A 6 -53.92 8.61 -27.78
CA PHE A 6 -52.77 8.71 -26.92
C PHE A 6 -51.64 7.85 -27.49
N LEU A 7 -50.56 8.49 -27.91
CA LEU A 7 -49.28 7.81 -28.18
C LEU A 7 -48.55 7.65 -26.86
N SER A 8 -48.42 6.41 -26.38
CA SER A 8 -47.56 6.07 -25.26
C SER A 8 -46.11 6.02 -25.75
N LEU A 9 -45.30 6.98 -25.31
CA LEU A 9 -43.86 7.01 -25.55
C LEU A 9 -43.18 6.09 -24.51
N SER A 10 -42.87 4.86 -24.87
CA SER A 10 -42.10 3.94 -24.06
C SER A 10 -40.61 4.37 -24.08
N PHE A 11 -40.17 5.01 -23.01
CA PHE A 11 -38.76 5.29 -22.79
C PHE A 11 -38.05 3.96 -22.44
N LEU A 12 -37.37 3.40 -23.40
CA LEU A 12 -36.47 2.22 -23.20
C LEU A 12 -35.18 2.75 -22.58
N LEU A 13 -35.08 2.68 -21.25
CA LEU A 13 -33.81 2.88 -20.52
C LEU A 13 -32.93 1.69 -20.81
N THR A 14 -32.04 1.81 -21.78
CA THR A 14 -30.90 0.89 -21.93
C THR A 14 -29.89 1.18 -20.82
N LEU A 15 -29.94 0.37 -19.78
CA LEU A 15 -28.88 0.27 -18.80
C LEU A 15 -27.63 -0.29 -19.50
N LEU A 16 -26.76 0.58 -19.96
CA LEU A 16 -25.38 0.24 -20.32
C LEU A 16 -24.65 -0.17 -19.04
N SER A 17 -24.65 -1.47 -18.76
CA SER A 17 -23.74 -2.04 -17.78
C SER A 17 -22.32 -1.89 -18.33
N VAL A 18 -21.60 -0.86 -17.87
CA VAL A 18 -20.15 -0.78 -18.06
C VAL A 18 -19.56 -1.92 -17.22
N GLN A 19 -19.43 -3.09 -17.83
CA GLN A 19 -18.56 -4.14 -17.32
C GLN A 19 -17.14 -3.59 -17.42
N ALA A 20 -16.64 -3.06 -16.29
CA ALA A 20 -15.23 -2.75 -16.16
C ALA A 20 -14.47 -4.06 -16.45
N GLN A 21 -13.85 -4.14 -17.62
CA GLN A 21 -12.94 -5.23 -17.95
C GLN A 21 -11.90 -5.30 -16.85
N LYS A 22 -11.96 -6.35 -16.05
CA LYS A 22 -10.97 -6.62 -15.00
C LYS A 22 -9.66 -6.86 -15.72
N VAL A 23 -8.84 -5.81 -15.84
CA VAL A 23 -7.49 -5.95 -16.39
C VAL A 23 -6.77 -6.94 -15.48
N MET A 24 -6.53 -8.15 -15.98
CA MET A 24 -5.80 -9.16 -15.23
C MET A 24 -4.40 -8.63 -14.96
N TYR A 25 -4.06 -8.43 -13.69
CA TYR A 25 -2.71 -8.13 -13.26
C TYR A 25 -1.85 -9.39 -13.41
N HIS A 26 -0.81 -9.31 -14.22
CA HIS A 26 0.18 -10.37 -14.35
C HIS A 26 1.37 -10.03 -13.47
N GLY A 27 1.42 -10.61 -12.29
CA GLY A 27 2.51 -10.48 -11.36
C GLY A 27 3.76 -11.28 -11.77
N THR A 28 4.81 -11.11 -11.01
CA THR A 28 6.00 -11.95 -11.12
C THR A 28 5.69 -13.38 -10.63
N LYS A 29 6.57 -14.36 -10.95
CA LYS A 29 6.45 -15.73 -10.37
C LYS A 29 6.43 -15.70 -8.83
N HIS A 30 7.19 -14.77 -8.22
CA HIS A 30 7.20 -14.58 -6.77
C HIS A 30 5.84 -14.07 -6.27
N TYR A 31 5.28 -13.04 -6.91
CA TYR A 31 3.95 -12.54 -6.60
C TYR A 31 2.90 -13.64 -6.62
N ASP A 32 2.85 -14.43 -7.69
CA ASP A 32 1.87 -15.53 -7.82
C ASP A 32 2.06 -16.60 -6.75
N ALA A 33 3.32 -16.91 -6.39
CA ALA A 33 3.63 -17.87 -5.32
C ALA A 33 3.15 -17.35 -3.96
N LYS A 34 3.38 -16.08 -3.66
CA LYS A 34 2.94 -15.44 -2.39
C LYS A 34 1.42 -15.33 -2.32
N VAL A 35 0.77 -14.95 -3.42
CA VAL A 35 -0.70 -14.93 -3.50
C VAL A 35 -1.29 -16.29 -3.19
N ARG A 36 -0.74 -17.37 -3.80
CA ARG A 36 -1.17 -18.75 -3.49
C ARG A 36 -0.85 -19.16 -2.05
N GLN A 37 0.29 -18.70 -1.49
CA GLN A 37 0.64 -18.93 -0.08
C GLN A 37 -0.43 -18.32 0.83
N PHE A 38 -0.74 -17.04 0.65
CA PHE A 38 -1.75 -16.34 1.46
C PHE A 38 -3.15 -16.97 1.35
N GLN A 39 -3.50 -17.48 0.16
CA GLN A 39 -4.75 -18.23 -0.02
C GLN A 39 -4.78 -19.54 0.78
N ARG A 40 -3.64 -20.26 0.85
CA ARG A 40 -3.53 -21.50 1.64
C ARG A 40 -3.50 -21.28 3.14
N GLU A 41 -2.98 -20.12 3.60
CA GLU A 41 -3.03 -19.74 5.02
C GLU A 41 -4.46 -19.55 5.51
N GLY A 42 -5.39 -19.30 4.59
CA GLY A 42 -6.81 -19.23 4.89
C GLY A 42 -7.20 -17.99 5.68
N ARG A 43 -8.03 -18.22 6.73
CA ARG A 43 -8.62 -17.13 7.51
C ARG A 43 -7.55 -16.41 8.35
N LEU A 44 -7.57 -15.08 8.29
CA LEU A 44 -6.79 -14.24 9.20
C LEU A 44 -7.35 -14.31 10.63
N PRO A 45 -6.52 -14.11 11.66
CA PRO A 45 -7.00 -13.97 13.02
C PRO A 45 -8.02 -12.83 13.15
N ASP A 46 -9.02 -13.02 14.02
CA ASP A 46 -9.97 -11.95 14.31
C ASP A 46 -9.24 -10.75 14.91
N GLY A 47 -9.57 -9.55 14.45
CA GLY A 47 -8.89 -8.33 14.85
C GLY A 47 -7.44 -8.18 14.38
N ALA A 48 -7.00 -8.98 13.40
CA ALA A 48 -5.64 -8.93 12.87
C ALA A 48 -5.19 -7.51 12.53
N ILE A 49 -3.90 -7.25 12.75
CA ILE A 49 -3.18 -6.07 12.28
C ILE A 49 -2.41 -6.49 11.02
N ILE A 50 -2.58 -5.78 9.92
CA ILE A 50 -1.98 -6.15 8.64
C ILE A 50 -0.85 -5.18 8.28
N MET A 51 0.34 -5.73 7.99
CA MET A 51 1.41 -4.99 7.29
C MET A 51 1.23 -5.25 5.80
N LEU A 52 0.62 -4.29 5.09
CA LEU A 52 0.29 -4.39 3.67
C LEU A 52 1.26 -3.54 2.84
N GLY A 53 1.97 -4.16 1.92
CA GLY A 53 2.94 -3.44 1.11
C GLY A 53 3.73 -4.30 0.15
N ASP A 54 4.91 -3.86 -0.19
CA ASP A 54 5.83 -4.50 -1.13
C ASP A 54 6.98 -5.26 -0.43
N SER A 55 8.19 -5.21 -1.02
CA SER A 55 9.38 -5.85 -0.45
C SER A 55 9.77 -5.31 0.92
N HIS A 56 9.55 -4.03 1.19
CA HIS A 56 9.82 -3.45 2.50
C HIS A 56 8.98 -4.13 3.59
N SER A 57 7.69 -4.35 3.32
CA SER A 57 6.83 -5.10 4.25
C SER A 57 7.21 -6.58 4.31
N GLU A 58 7.48 -7.24 3.15
CA GLU A 58 7.79 -8.68 3.11
C GLU A 58 9.07 -9.01 3.87
N TYR A 59 10.16 -8.25 3.67
CA TYR A 59 11.42 -8.45 4.38
C TYR A 59 11.37 -8.13 5.87
N GLY A 60 10.31 -7.48 6.36
CA GLY A 60 10.02 -7.38 7.78
C GLY A 60 9.76 -8.74 8.44
N GLU A 61 9.47 -9.79 7.63
CA GLU A 61 9.23 -11.17 8.07
C GLU A 61 8.16 -11.28 9.18
N ASP A 62 8.52 -11.74 10.36
CA ASP A 62 7.64 -11.78 11.51
C ASP A 62 7.67 -10.45 12.28
N TRP A 63 6.69 -9.61 12.02
CA TRP A 63 6.52 -8.32 12.68
C TRP A 63 6.20 -8.44 14.17
N ASN A 64 5.68 -9.60 14.65
CA ASN A 64 5.37 -9.81 16.06
C ASN A 64 6.64 -9.77 16.93
N ARG A 65 7.83 -10.04 16.36
CA ARG A 65 9.11 -9.91 17.10
C ARG A 65 9.37 -8.51 17.65
N PHE A 66 8.79 -7.46 17.05
CA PHE A 66 8.92 -6.08 17.53
C PHE A 66 7.83 -5.69 18.53
N PHE A 67 6.76 -6.50 18.62
CA PHE A 67 5.55 -6.20 19.39
C PHE A 67 5.01 -7.46 20.07
N PRO A 68 5.78 -8.05 21.03
CA PRO A 68 5.45 -9.35 21.59
C PRO A 68 4.14 -9.37 22.38
N ASP A 69 3.70 -8.20 22.90
CA ASP A 69 2.52 -8.07 23.73
C ASP A 69 1.24 -7.70 22.94
N VAL A 70 1.35 -7.65 21.62
CA VAL A 70 0.25 -7.20 20.74
C VAL A 70 -0.40 -8.39 20.04
N ALA A 71 -1.69 -8.25 19.71
CA ALA A 71 -2.41 -9.19 18.87
C ALA A 71 -1.68 -9.46 17.54
N LYS A 72 -1.92 -10.64 16.96
CA LYS A 72 -1.19 -11.12 15.78
C LYS A 72 -1.10 -10.10 14.66
N ILE A 73 0.13 -9.68 14.36
CA ILE A 73 0.47 -8.85 13.20
C ILE A 73 0.76 -9.80 12.04
N VAL A 74 0.05 -9.63 10.95
CA VAL A 74 0.14 -10.49 9.78
C VAL A 74 0.82 -9.74 8.64
N ASN A 75 1.93 -10.30 8.16
CA ASN A 75 2.64 -9.75 7.01
C ASN A 75 1.90 -10.10 5.71
N ARG A 76 1.55 -9.06 4.94
CA ARG A 76 0.96 -9.13 3.61
C ARG A 76 1.78 -8.29 2.62
N GLY A 77 3.10 -8.26 2.79
CA GLY A 77 4.05 -7.74 1.82
C GLY A 77 4.34 -8.75 0.72
N ILE A 78 4.61 -8.25 -0.50
CA ILE A 78 5.10 -9.04 -1.64
C ILE A 78 6.20 -8.27 -2.37
N ILE A 79 7.38 -8.87 -2.48
CA ILE A 79 8.52 -8.29 -3.20
C ILE A 79 8.13 -7.89 -4.63
N GLY A 80 8.43 -6.66 -5.00
CA GLY A 80 8.17 -6.11 -6.33
C GLY A 80 6.72 -5.71 -6.59
N ASP A 81 5.84 -5.79 -5.59
CA ASP A 81 4.44 -5.40 -5.74
C ASP A 81 4.29 -3.89 -5.93
N ASP A 82 3.39 -3.51 -6.80
CA ASP A 82 2.99 -2.13 -7.03
C ASP A 82 1.52 -1.89 -6.60
N SER A 83 1.06 -0.67 -6.69
CA SER A 83 -0.31 -0.33 -6.28
C SER A 83 -1.39 -1.14 -7.01
N ARG A 84 -1.15 -1.59 -8.26
CA ARG A 84 -2.08 -2.45 -9.01
C ARG A 84 -2.11 -3.86 -8.46
N GLY A 85 -0.92 -4.42 -8.16
CA GLY A 85 -0.80 -5.76 -7.61
C GLY A 85 -1.45 -5.85 -6.24
N ILE A 86 -1.22 -4.85 -5.37
CA ILE A 86 -1.89 -4.76 -4.08
C ILE A 86 -3.41 -4.68 -4.26
N LEU A 87 -3.91 -3.82 -5.14
CA LEU A 87 -5.34 -3.70 -5.43
C LEU A 87 -5.95 -5.03 -5.89
N ASN A 88 -5.23 -5.77 -6.76
CA ASN A 88 -5.68 -7.05 -7.30
C ASN A 88 -5.83 -8.16 -6.24
N ARG A 89 -5.07 -8.07 -5.13
CA ARG A 89 -5.07 -9.07 -4.05
C ARG A 89 -5.74 -8.63 -2.74
N LEU A 90 -6.44 -7.50 -2.71
CA LEU A 90 -7.16 -7.05 -1.51
C LEU A 90 -8.23 -8.04 -1.03
N ASN A 91 -8.73 -8.93 -1.89
CA ASN A 91 -9.62 -10.02 -1.52
C ASN A 91 -9.01 -11.02 -0.51
N GLN A 92 -7.70 -10.97 -0.28
CA GLN A 92 -6.99 -11.76 0.73
C GLN A 92 -6.97 -11.10 2.12
N VAL A 93 -7.45 -9.86 2.21
CA VAL A 93 -7.44 -9.05 3.44
C VAL A 93 -8.86 -8.61 3.82
N LEU A 94 -9.59 -8.03 2.87
CA LEU A 94 -10.89 -7.39 3.12
C LEU A 94 -11.97 -8.31 3.72
N PRO A 95 -12.11 -9.59 3.31
CA PRO A 95 -13.14 -10.47 3.87
C PRO A 95 -12.98 -10.73 5.38
N TYR A 96 -11.79 -10.51 5.92
CA TYR A 96 -11.45 -10.83 7.31
C TYR A 96 -11.56 -9.64 8.26
N LYS A 97 -11.92 -8.45 7.75
CA LYS A 97 -12.17 -7.24 8.53
C LYS A 97 -11.06 -6.97 9.58
N PRO A 98 -9.81 -6.75 9.15
CA PRO A 98 -8.71 -6.47 10.07
C PRO A 98 -9.01 -5.23 10.92
N SER A 99 -8.50 -5.18 12.14
CA SER A 99 -8.65 -3.99 13.00
C SER A 99 -7.83 -2.80 12.49
N LYS A 100 -6.64 -3.10 11.97
CA LYS A 100 -5.69 -2.09 11.48
C LYS A 100 -4.99 -2.57 10.21
N ILE A 101 -4.70 -1.65 9.30
CA ILE A 101 -3.85 -1.87 8.14
C ILE A 101 -2.77 -0.79 8.12
N PHE A 102 -1.52 -1.19 8.24
CA PHE A 102 -0.34 -0.35 7.99
C PHE A 102 0.04 -0.54 6.52
N PHE A 103 -0.11 0.51 5.73
CA PHE A 103 -0.01 0.45 4.28
C PHE A 103 1.14 1.30 3.76
N GLU A 104 2.12 0.67 3.12
CA GLU A 104 3.24 1.30 2.42
C GLU A 104 3.29 0.78 0.98
N CYS A 105 3.38 1.68 -0.01
CA CYS A 105 3.42 1.32 -1.43
C CYS A 105 3.81 2.54 -2.27
N GLY A 106 4.43 2.29 -3.43
CA GLY A 106 4.70 3.31 -4.44
C GLY A 106 6.12 3.26 -5.01
N THR A 107 7.07 2.72 -4.27
CA THR A 107 8.46 2.59 -4.71
C THR A 107 8.56 1.80 -6.02
N ASN A 108 7.85 0.69 -6.13
CA ASN A 108 7.82 -0.11 -7.36
C ASN A 108 7.07 0.57 -8.50
N ASP A 109 5.99 1.30 -8.23
CA ASP A 109 5.30 2.13 -9.23
C ASP A 109 6.27 3.12 -9.87
N LEU A 110 7.04 3.85 -9.04
CA LEU A 110 8.08 4.77 -9.52
C LEU A 110 9.17 4.02 -10.29
N SER A 111 9.60 2.83 -9.83
CA SER A 111 10.62 2.02 -10.51
C SER A 111 10.15 1.57 -11.90
N HIS A 112 8.85 1.32 -12.07
CA HIS A 112 8.24 1.00 -13.35
C HIS A 112 8.07 2.21 -14.29
N GLY A 113 8.58 3.39 -13.90
CA GLY A 113 8.55 4.61 -14.71
C GLY A 113 7.24 5.39 -14.61
N TRP A 114 6.41 5.12 -13.60
CA TRP A 114 5.20 5.90 -13.42
C TRP A 114 5.52 7.29 -12.87
N THR A 115 4.70 8.25 -13.26
CA THR A 115 4.74 9.60 -12.70
C THR A 115 4.24 9.60 -11.26
N VAL A 116 4.60 10.64 -10.49
CA VAL A 116 4.09 10.85 -9.14
C VAL A 116 2.56 10.86 -9.13
N ASP A 117 1.92 11.53 -10.11
CA ASP A 117 0.46 11.58 -10.23
C ASP A 117 -0.17 10.20 -10.40
N ARG A 118 0.38 9.40 -11.30
CA ARG A 118 -0.15 8.06 -11.57
C ARG A 118 0.01 7.14 -10.36
N THR A 119 1.18 7.19 -9.71
CA THR A 119 1.48 6.42 -8.50
C THR A 119 0.53 6.81 -7.37
N PHE A 120 0.39 8.12 -7.12
CA PHE A 120 -0.54 8.64 -6.13
C PHE A 120 -1.98 8.15 -6.36
N GLN A 121 -2.48 8.25 -7.59
CA GLN A 121 -3.82 7.75 -7.93
C GLN A 121 -3.98 6.24 -7.69
N GLY A 122 -2.93 5.46 -7.98
CA GLY A 122 -2.89 4.02 -7.70
C GLY A 122 -3.04 3.73 -6.20
N ILE A 123 -2.25 4.41 -5.38
CA ILE A 123 -2.27 4.29 -3.91
C ILE A 123 -3.64 4.70 -3.36
N VAL A 124 -4.18 5.85 -3.79
CA VAL A 124 -5.52 6.32 -3.37
C VAL A 124 -6.60 5.31 -3.71
N ARG A 125 -6.55 4.65 -4.87
CA ARG A 125 -7.51 3.59 -5.22
C ARG A 125 -7.46 2.42 -4.24
N VAL A 126 -6.28 2.02 -3.78
CA VAL A 126 -6.14 0.97 -2.75
C VAL A 126 -6.79 1.43 -1.45
N ILE A 127 -6.44 2.62 -0.96
CA ILE A 127 -6.98 3.20 0.27
C ILE A 127 -8.51 3.28 0.22
N GLU A 128 -9.08 3.86 -0.84
CA GLU A 128 -10.52 4.01 -0.99
C GLU A 128 -11.25 2.68 -1.17
N THR A 129 -10.58 1.66 -1.73
CA THR A 129 -11.15 0.31 -1.82
C THR A 129 -11.22 -0.33 -0.43
N ILE A 130 -10.18 -0.15 0.39
CA ILE A 130 -10.20 -0.64 1.77
C ILE A 130 -11.31 0.07 2.56
N ARG A 131 -11.37 1.40 2.52
CA ARG A 131 -12.37 2.21 3.26
C ARG A 131 -13.80 1.82 2.93
N ARG A 132 -14.11 1.62 1.65
CA ARG A 132 -15.48 1.25 1.22
C ARG A 132 -15.90 -0.14 1.67
N ASN A 133 -14.98 -1.09 1.71
CA ASN A 133 -15.29 -2.47 2.06
C ASN A 133 -15.19 -2.74 3.56
N ASN A 134 -14.33 -2.00 4.25
CA ASN A 134 -14.01 -2.17 5.67
C ASN A 134 -14.00 -0.81 6.39
N PRO A 135 -15.17 -0.15 6.57
CA PRO A 135 -15.22 1.20 7.13
C PRO A 135 -14.72 1.29 8.57
N ASP A 136 -14.75 0.20 9.32
CA ASP A 136 -14.29 0.13 10.71
C ASP A 136 -12.78 -0.16 10.83
N THR A 137 -12.11 -0.52 9.73
CA THR A 137 -10.67 -0.78 9.74
C THR A 137 -9.90 0.54 9.80
N ARG A 138 -9.01 0.70 10.78
CA ARG A 138 -8.11 1.84 10.84
C ARG A 138 -6.99 1.68 9.81
N ILE A 139 -6.82 2.67 8.94
CA ILE A 139 -5.77 2.68 7.91
C ILE A 139 -4.69 3.67 8.32
N TYR A 140 -3.46 3.18 8.43
CA TYR A 140 -2.26 3.97 8.65
C TYR A 140 -1.47 3.99 7.36
N VAL A 141 -1.52 5.12 6.66
CA VAL A 141 -0.77 5.33 5.41
C VAL A 141 0.65 5.69 5.77
N GLN A 142 1.61 4.94 5.30
CA GLN A 142 3.02 5.14 5.60
C GLN A 142 3.72 5.80 4.42
N SER A 143 4.69 6.67 4.71
CA SER A 143 5.54 7.26 3.67
C SER A 143 6.40 6.21 2.99
N LEU A 144 6.80 6.47 1.74
CA LEU A 144 7.90 5.75 1.11
C LEU A 144 9.20 6.08 1.84
N LEU A 145 10.16 5.16 1.77
CA LEU A 145 11.46 5.28 2.43
C LEU A 145 12.47 6.03 1.56
N PRO A 146 13.51 6.67 2.17
CA PRO A 146 14.61 7.25 1.41
C PRO A 146 15.47 6.17 0.75
N LEU A 147 16.18 6.53 -0.31
CA LEU A 147 17.19 5.69 -0.94
C LEU A 147 18.59 6.00 -0.41
N ASN A 148 19.56 5.11 -0.70
CA ASN A 148 20.98 5.41 -0.50
C ASN A 148 21.82 4.88 -1.66
N GLU A 149 21.98 5.68 -2.70
CA GLU A 149 22.72 5.33 -3.91
C GLU A 149 24.21 5.10 -3.68
N ARG A 150 24.75 5.39 -2.50
CA ARG A 150 26.16 5.11 -2.13
C ARG A 150 26.36 3.68 -1.66
N VAL A 151 25.33 3.12 -0.99
CA VAL A 151 25.34 1.71 -0.55
C VAL A 151 25.04 0.82 -1.74
N GLY A 152 24.09 1.23 -2.60
CA GLY A 152 23.75 0.51 -3.82
C GLY A 152 22.83 1.30 -4.73
N VAL A 153 22.93 1.07 -6.03
CA VAL A 153 22.14 1.79 -7.03
C VAL A 153 21.12 0.85 -7.67
N TRP A 154 19.86 1.10 -7.36
CA TRP A 154 18.76 0.49 -8.08
C TRP A 154 18.48 1.26 -9.37
N LYS A 155 18.95 0.73 -10.51
CA LYS A 155 18.98 1.41 -11.80
C LYS A 155 17.67 2.13 -12.17
N LEU A 156 16.54 1.50 -11.88
CA LEU A 156 15.20 2.03 -12.19
C LEU A 156 14.72 3.11 -11.22
N LEU A 157 15.39 3.26 -10.06
CA LEU A 157 15.10 4.27 -9.04
C LEU A 157 16.15 5.38 -8.99
N LYS A 158 17.25 5.26 -9.75
CA LYS A 158 18.34 6.22 -9.75
C LYS A 158 17.83 7.65 -9.99
N GLY A 159 18.18 8.57 -9.07
CA GLY A 159 17.80 9.99 -9.13
C GLY A 159 16.33 10.27 -8.89
N LYS A 160 15.54 9.35 -8.32
CA LYS A 160 14.10 9.53 -8.07
C LYS A 160 13.74 10.00 -6.66
N GLU A 161 14.73 10.42 -5.85
CA GLU A 161 14.48 10.91 -4.49
C GLU A 161 13.45 12.04 -4.44
N ASP A 162 13.51 12.99 -5.37
CA ASP A 162 12.56 14.10 -5.41
C ASP A 162 11.13 13.61 -5.72
N MET A 163 10.98 12.56 -6.51
CA MET A 163 9.68 11.95 -6.77
C MET A 163 9.12 11.26 -5.52
N ILE A 164 9.97 10.59 -4.73
CA ILE A 164 9.61 9.99 -3.44
C ILE A 164 9.11 11.07 -2.49
N ILE A 165 9.87 12.16 -2.33
CA ILE A 165 9.52 13.28 -1.46
C ILE A 165 8.18 13.91 -1.89
N GLN A 166 8.01 14.19 -3.19
CA GLN A 166 6.76 14.73 -3.71
C GLN A 166 5.57 13.81 -3.45
N LEU A 167 5.76 12.50 -3.62
CA LEU A 167 4.71 11.53 -3.36
C LEU A 167 4.35 11.47 -1.88
N ASN A 168 5.35 11.48 -0.98
CA ASN A 168 5.14 11.51 0.47
C ASN A 168 4.33 12.73 0.90
N HIS A 169 4.69 13.93 0.44
CA HIS A 169 3.91 15.14 0.73
C HIS A 169 2.47 15.05 0.25
N ARG A 170 2.24 14.50 -0.95
CA ARG A 170 0.87 14.34 -1.47
C ARG A 170 0.05 13.32 -0.68
N LEU A 171 0.68 12.25 -0.20
CA LEU A 171 0.02 11.25 0.65
C LEU A 171 -0.32 11.85 2.01
N GLU A 172 0.58 12.64 2.61
CA GLU A 172 0.32 13.36 3.85
C GLU A 172 -0.85 14.33 3.69
N ASP A 173 -0.83 15.19 2.67
CA ASP A 173 -1.93 16.12 2.35
C ASP A 173 -3.26 15.39 2.13
N TYR A 174 -3.22 14.25 1.46
CA TYR A 174 -4.40 13.43 1.25
C TYR A 174 -4.95 12.89 2.58
N CYS A 175 -4.08 12.37 3.43
CA CYS A 175 -4.45 11.84 4.74
C CYS A 175 -5.09 12.92 5.61
N ILE A 176 -4.49 14.12 5.66
CA ILE A 176 -5.06 15.26 6.40
C ILE A 176 -6.47 15.58 5.91
N ARG A 177 -6.68 15.72 4.58
CA ARG A 177 -7.98 16.07 4.00
C ARG A 177 -9.04 14.99 4.19
N HIS A 178 -8.66 13.73 4.36
CA HIS A 178 -9.57 12.59 4.47
C HIS A 178 -9.64 12.00 5.87
N SER A 179 -9.07 12.69 6.88
CA SER A 179 -9.04 12.24 8.29
C SER A 179 -8.43 10.84 8.45
N LEU A 180 -7.36 10.57 7.69
CA LEU A 180 -6.54 9.37 7.81
C LEU A 180 -5.25 9.69 8.56
N THR A 181 -4.67 8.68 9.20
CA THR A 181 -3.36 8.81 9.85
C THR A 181 -2.27 8.57 8.81
N PHE A 182 -1.38 9.57 8.66
CA PHE A 182 -0.12 9.43 7.93
C PHE A 182 1.01 9.17 8.91
N ILE A 183 1.88 8.20 8.61
CA ILE A 183 3.08 7.90 9.41
C ILE A 183 4.32 8.18 8.58
N ASP A 184 5.11 9.12 9.03
CA ASP A 184 6.39 9.45 8.42
C ASP A 184 7.44 8.41 8.81
N LEU A 185 7.82 7.56 7.87
CA LEU A 185 8.94 6.62 7.96
C LEU A 185 10.20 7.19 7.29
N TYR A 186 10.03 8.22 6.45
CA TYR A 186 11.12 8.80 5.67
C TYR A 186 12.12 9.53 6.56
N THR A 187 11.64 10.48 7.35
CA THR A 187 12.47 11.32 8.21
C THR A 187 13.27 10.54 9.26
N PRO A 188 12.69 9.59 10.00
CA PRO A 188 13.45 8.78 10.97
C PRO A 188 14.58 7.95 10.37
N LEU A 189 14.54 7.64 9.08
CA LEU A 189 15.57 6.88 8.38
C LEU A 189 16.65 7.74 7.73
N LEU A 190 16.49 9.06 7.67
CA LEU A 190 17.48 9.95 7.09
C LEU A 190 18.80 9.96 7.89
N GLY A 191 19.91 9.98 7.16
CA GLY A 191 21.24 10.19 7.69
C GLY A 191 21.68 11.65 7.67
N ASP A 192 22.96 11.88 7.87
CA ASP A 192 23.56 13.22 7.90
C ASP A 192 23.53 13.92 6.52
N ARG A 193 23.35 13.16 5.47
CA ARG A 193 23.24 13.69 4.11
C ARG A 193 21.78 13.93 3.74
N PRO A 194 21.49 15.04 3.08
CA PRO A 194 20.14 15.35 2.63
C PRO A 194 19.57 14.21 1.77
N LYS A 195 18.32 13.86 1.98
CA LYS A 195 17.53 12.89 1.21
C LYS A 195 18.13 11.48 1.12
N THR A 196 19.03 11.11 2.04
CA THR A 196 19.77 9.85 1.97
C THR A 196 19.53 9.01 3.21
N MET A 197 19.15 7.75 3.04
CA MET A 197 19.01 6.80 4.15
C MET A 197 20.34 6.60 4.88
N ARG A 198 20.31 6.45 6.21
CA ARG A 198 21.51 6.09 7.00
C ARG A 198 22.11 4.79 6.48
N GLU A 199 23.43 4.75 6.34
CA GLU A 199 24.14 3.57 5.80
C GLU A 199 23.85 2.30 6.61
N HIS A 200 23.86 2.39 7.96
CA HIS A 200 23.59 1.23 8.82
C HIS A 200 22.12 0.77 8.82
N CYS A 201 21.19 1.60 8.31
CA CYS A 201 19.79 1.21 8.09
C CYS A 201 19.56 0.64 6.69
N CYS A 202 20.51 0.82 5.77
CA CYS A 202 20.37 0.50 4.34
C CYS A 202 21.18 -0.75 3.99
N ARG A 203 20.52 -1.77 3.39
CA ARG A 203 21.16 -3.03 3.01
C ARG A 203 21.84 -2.97 1.64
N ASP A 204 21.16 -2.37 0.67
CA ASP A 204 21.51 -2.47 -0.76
C ASP A 204 21.16 -1.22 -1.58
N GLY A 205 20.96 -0.09 -0.91
CA GLY A 205 20.55 1.18 -1.52
C GLY A 205 19.04 1.43 -1.49
N LEU A 206 18.24 0.38 -1.20
CA LEU A 206 16.78 0.42 -1.18
C LEU A 206 16.22 -0.21 0.10
N HIS A 207 16.58 -1.46 0.37
CA HIS A 207 15.99 -2.25 1.44
C HIS A 207 16.66 -2.03 2.79
N LEU A 208 15.91 -2.28 3.85
CA LEU A 208 16.35 -2.07 5.22
C LEU A 208 17.24 -3.21 5.74
N THR A 209 18.14 -2.85 6.65
CA THR A 209 18.81 -3.78 7.57
C THR A 209 17.92 -4.07 8.78
N ALA A 210 18.33 -4.98 9.67
CA ALA A 210 17.66 -5.19 10.96
C ALA A 210 17.52 -3.87 11.74
N LYS A 211 18.55 -3.01 11.72
CA LYS A 211 18.50 -1.69 12.38
C LYS A 211 17.49 -0.75 11.74
N GLY A 212 17.35 -0.79 10.42
CA GLY A 212 16.31 -0.02 9.73
C GLY A 212 14.89 -0.48 10.12
N TYR A 213 14.67 -1.78 10.32
CA TYR A 213 13.39 -2.31 10.81
C TYR A 213 13.10 -1.95 12.27
N GLU A 214 14.11 -1.82 13.13
CA GLU A 214 13.93 -1.28 14.48
C GLU A 214 13.40 0.16 14.43
N VAL A 215 13.99 1.02 13.56
CA VAL A 215 13.52 2.39 13.36
C VAL A 215 12.08 2.42 12.86
N TRP A 216 11.73 1.55 11.91
CA TRP A 216 10.34 1.44 11.43
C TRP A 216 9.40 1.02 12.56
N ALA A 217 9.75 -0.04 13.30
CA ALA A 217 8.94 -0.52 14.42
C ALA A 217 8.71 0.56 15.47
N ASP A 218 9.73 1.35 15.79
CA ASP A 218 9.61 2.47 16.74
C ASP A 218 8.66 3.55 16.21
N ALA A 219 8.71 3.88 14.92
CA ALA A 219 7.83 4.87 14.32
C ALA A 219 6.34 4.48 14.33
N ILE A 220 6.03 3.18 14.27
CA ILE A 220 4.64 2.68 14.29
C ILE A 220 4.17 2.24 15.68
N ARG A 221 5.05 2.20 16.67
CA ARG A 221 4.78 1.61 18.00
C ARG A 221 3.54 2.19 18.69
N ALA A 222 3.38 3.51 18.69
CA ALA A 222 2.23 4.16 19.31
C ALA A 222 0.91 3.69 18.65
N TYR A 223 0.90 3.60 17.33
CA TYR A 223 -0.27 3.23 16.53
C TYR A 223 -0.62 1.73 16.59
N ILE A 224 0.38 0.88 16.79
CA ILE A 224 0.16 -0.55 17.01
C ILE A 224 -0.61 -0.77 18.32
N ASN A 225 -0.28 -0.02 19.37
CA ASN A 225 -0.79 -0.20 20.74
C ASN A 225 -2.12 0.51 21.01
N GLU A 226 -2.57 1.42 20.13
CA GLU A 226 -3.93 2.01 20.23
C GLU A 226 -5.02 0.94 20.18
#